data_4243c00d05c31928b1b84c6992a7f0c0
#
_entry.id   4243c00d05c31928b1b84c6992a7f0c0
#
_cell.length_a   1.000
_cell.length_b   1.000
_cell.length_c   1.000
_cell.angle_alpha   90.00
_cell.angle_beta   90.00
_cell.angle_gamma   90.00
#
_symmetry.space_group_name_H-M   'P 1'
#
loop_
_entity.id
_entity.type
_entity.pdbx_description
1 polymer ?
#
loop_
_entity_poly.entity_id
_entity_poly.type
_entity_poly.pdbx_seq_one_letter_code
_entity_poly.pdbx_strand_id
1 'polypeptide(L)'
;MNEDFRIVLEIDESDSGTTNIPLKEERLFLKKFHGYNSICIQCHDNPDADALASGYALYKYFYSRGQKVNFIYTGHNRITKPNLIMMVNELGIPVEYVGKLPECDILITTDCQYGAGNVTKLEAKTVAMIDHHQCGIMQNENYYIRSGLGSCATVVWDLLRAVGFDIDSDINLSTALYYGLYNDTNQFEEIYHPLDKDMRDSLNKNEQLLFKLMNTNLSLNELDIASVALTKQVYCNKNRFSVIEAKQCDPNILGIISDFVIQVEEVDTCVAFNPNPGGYKLSVRSCIKEIKANELAEYLCSGVGNGGGHLTKAGGFISARLFSEKAGGTDIKEYFISRINQYYNDFEIIYAKTHEIDTFALKRYQKKDIIVGVTDACDFIEKGTPILVRTLEGDVNLKVEDGLYFMIGIEGEVYPIRKEKFERTYKYVEGEPDMVMEYAPTVRDNICGNVYQLMKYMKTCVATGQSTVLAKELEKNVKVFTSWDETKYYRGLKGDFLVVREDDLHDIYVVRRDIFFKTYKEV
;
A
#
# COMPACT_ATOMS: atom_id res chain seq x y z
N MET A 1 47.37 -16.14 -3.14
CA MET A 1 47.29 -14.81 -3.79
C MET A 1 45.80 -14.60 -4.06
N ASN A 2 45.12 -13.98 -3.09
CA ASN A 2 43.75 -13.54 -3.19
C ASN A 2 43.79 -12.03 -3.41
N GLU A 3 43.40 -11.59 -4.57
CA GLU A 3 43.20 -10.17 -4.82
C GLU A 3 41.76 -9.80 -4.43
N ASP A 4 41.67 -8.95 -3.42
CA ASP A 4 40.47 -8.30 -2.97
C ASP A 4 39.89 -7.39 -4.09
N PHE A 5 38.77 -7.76 -4.65
CA PHE A 5 37.96 -6.84 -5.44
C PHE A 5 37.17 -5.90 -4.50
N ARG A 6 37.79 -4.80 -4.10
CA ARG A 6 37.08 -3.64 -3.59
C ARG A 6 36.59 -2.82 -4.77
N ILE A 7 35.29 -2.89 -5.07
CA ILE A 7 34.66 -1.89 -5.95
C ILE A 7 34.52 -0.61 -5.13
N VAL A 8 35.43 0.32 -5.36
CA VAL A 8 35.31 1.71 -4.92
C VAL A 8 34.48 2.40 -6.00
N LEU A 9 33.20 2.64 -5.71
CA LEU A 9 32.40 3.57 -6.49
C LEU A 9 32.85 4.99 -6.13
N GLU A 10 33.69 5.59 -6.93
CA GLU A 10 33.88 7.03 -6.97
C GLU A 10 32.61 7.64 -7.58
N ILE A 11 31.81 8.29 -6.76
CA ILE A 11 30.64 9.05 -7.20
C ILE A 11 31.13 10.46 -7.51
N ASP A 12 30.98 10.84 -8.78
CA ASP A 12 31.24 12.18 -9.27
C ASP A 12 30.24 13.18 -8.67
N GLU A 13 30.73 14.20 -7.95
CA GLU A 13 29.93 15.18 -7.19
C GLU A 13 29.15 16.19 -8.06
N SER A 14 29.06 15.98 -9.38
CA SER A 14 28.49 16.96 -10.30
C SER A 14 27.03 16.70 -10.73
N ASP A 15 26.35 15.63 -10.23
CA ASP A 15 24.97 15.35 -10.63
C ASP A 15 23.98 15.66 -9.49
N SER A 16 23.27 16.79 -9.64
CA SER A 16 22.23 17.28 -8.72
C SER A 16 20.89 16.53 -8.85
N GLY A 17 20.93 15.26 -9.17
CA GLY A 17 19.81 14.33 -9.07
C GLY A 17 19.75 13.76 -7.66
N THR A 18 18.79 14.20 -6.85
CA THR A 18 18.58 13.76 -5.48
C THR A 18 18.25 12.26 -5.43
N THR A 19 19.29 11.42 -5.40
CA THR A 19 19.17 10.07 -4.88
C THR A 19 19.04 10.18 -3.37
N ASN A 20 17.87 9.78 -2.81
CA ASN A 20 17.64 9.75 -1.36
C ASN A 20 18.37 8.56 -0.69
N ILE A 21 19.62 8.34 -1.03
CA ILE A 21 20.52 7.53 -0.21
C ILE A 21 20.96 8.45 0.92
N PRO A 22 20.61 8.14 2.20
CA PRO A 22 21.03 8.99 3.31
C PRO A 22 22.54 9.14 3.28
N LEU A 23 23.03 10.38 3.30
CA LEU A 23 24.44 10.66 3.44
C LEU A 23 24.98 9.92 4.67
N LYS A 24 26.24 9.53 4.67
CA LYS A 24 26.86 8.80 5.80
C LYS A 24 26.62 9.50 7.15
N GLU A 25 26.54 10.83 7.15
CA GLU A 25 26.23 11.66 8.31
C GLU A 25 24.78 11.50 8.78
N GLU A 26 23.81 11.38 7.88
CA GLU A 26 22.40 11.18 8.23
C GLU A 26 22.17 9.83 8.92
N ARG A 27 22.91 8.80 8.55
CA ARG A 27 22.88 7.49 9.21
C ARG A 27 23.44 7.52 10.63
N LEU A 28 24.13 8.60 11.04
CA LEU A 28 24.53 8.83 12.42
C LEU A 28 23.46 9.51 13.28
N PHE A 29 22.20 9.53 12.80
CA PHE A 29 21.04 10.19 13.40
C PHE A 29 20.90 9.93 14.90
N LEU A 30 21.10 8.70 15.36
CA LEU A 30 20.99 8.34 16.78
C LEU A 30 21.99 9.08 17.67
N LYS A 31 23.13 9.54 17.14
CA LYS A 31 24.12 10.30 17.93
C LYS A 31 23.61 11.65 18.40
N LYS A 32 22.62 12.23 17.73
CA LYS A 32 21.97 13.49 18.13
C LYS A 32 21.37 13.41 19.52
N PHE A 33 20.99 12.21 19.96
CA PHE A 33 20.27 12.00 21.20
C PHE A 33 21.18 11.58 22.36
N HIS A 34 22.49 11.51 22.18
CA HIS A 34 23.45 11.14 23.22
C HIS A 34 23.52 12.13 24.40
N GLY A 35 23.15 13.39 24.17
CA GLY A 35 23.16 14.44 25.18
C GLY A 35 21.94 14.44 26.13
N TYR A 36 20.91 13.65 25.85
CA TYR A 36 19.74 13.53 26.71
C TYR A 36 19.98 12.51 27.81
N ASN A 37 19.55 12.80 29.05
CA ASN A 37 19.69 11.88 30.18
C ASN A 37 18.54 10.87 30.24
N SER A 38 17.35 11.28 29.80
CA SER A 38 16.15 10.45 29.81
C SER A 38 15.43 10.48 28.47
N ILE A 39 15.13 9.29 27.93
CA ILE A 39 14.49 9.08 26.63
C ILE A 39 13.22 8.27 26.83
N CYS A 40 12.13 8.70 26.23
CA CYS A 40 10.93 7.90 26.10
C CYS A 40 10.77 7.47 24.64
N ILE A 41 10.60 6.19 24.37
CA ILE A 41 10.34 5.62 23.06
C ILE A 41 8.88 5.23 23.02
N GLN A 42 8.12 5.73 22.07
CA GLN A 42 6.70 5.42 21.88
C GLN A 42 6.48 4.80 20.50
N CYS A 43 5.84 3.64 20.46
CA CYS A 43 5.30 3.08 19.22
C CYS A 43 3.80 3.40 19.07
N HIS A 44 3.17 2.99 17.96
CA HIS A 44 1.75 3.25 17.71
C HIS A 44 0.82 2.53 18.71
N ASP A 45 -0.46 2.96 18.76
CA ASP A 45 -1.43 2.56 19.81
C ASP A 45 -1.84 1.07 19.78
N ASN A 46 -1.70 0.40 18.64
CA ASN A 46 -1.92 -1.04 18.51
C ASN A 46 -0.64 -1.72 18.03
N PRO A 47 0.39 -1.83 18.88
CA PRO A 47 1.71 -2.31 18.46
C PRO A 47 1.62 -3.66 17.74
N ASP A 48 2.35 -3.75 16.64
CA ASP A 48 2.63 -5.01 15.96
C ASP A 48 4.07 -5.47 16.21
N ALA A 49 4.52 -6.46 15.44
CA ALA A 49 5.84 -7.01 15.65
C ALA A 49 6.96 -6.04 15.24
N ASP A 50 6.73 -5.20 14.21
CA ASP A 50 7.71 -4.22 13.74
C ASP A 50 7.86 -3.07 14.73
N ALA A 51 6.75 -2.53 15.22
CA ALA A 51 6.72 -1.50 16.25
C ALA A 51 7.43 -1.95 17.54
N LEU A 52 7.21 -3.21 17.95
CA LEU A 52 7.86 -3.79 19.14
C LEU A 52 9.36 -4.01 18.92
N ALA A 53 9.76 -4.51 17.74
CA ALA A 53 11.16 -4.77 17.41
C ALA A 53 11.99 -3.49 17.30
N SER A 54 11.48 -2.51 16.55
CA SER A 54 12.14 -1.22 16.35
C SER A 54 12.27 -0.44 17.66
N GLY A 55 11.22 -0.41 18.48
CA GLY A 55 11.25 0.22 19.81
C GLY A 55 12.21 -0.48 20.78
N TYR A 56 12.22 -1.82 20.77
CA TYR A 56 13.15 -2.61 21.59
C TYR A 56 14.61 -2.37 21.21
N ALA A 57 14.90 -2.28 19.91
CA ALA A 57 16.25 -2.02 19.43
C ALA A 57 16.76 -0.63 19.84
N LEU A 58 15.92 0.39 19.73
CA LEU A 58 16.24 1.72 20.25
C LEU A 58 16.43 1.73 21.78
N TYR A 59 15.55 1.02 22.51
CA TYR A 59 15.67 0.86 23.96
C TYR A 59 17.03 0.27 24.34
N LYS A 60 17.43 -0.86 23.75
CA LYS A 60 18.72 -1.53 24.01
C LYS A 60 19.89 -0.59 23.75
N TYR A 61 19.86 0.13 22.64
CA TYR A 61 20.93 1.06 22.27
C TYR A 61 21.11 2.16 23.31
N PHE A 62 20.06 2.91 23.62
CA PHE A 62 20.16 4.03 24.56
C PHE A 62 20.42 3.56 25.99
N TYR A 63 19.83 2.43 26.40
CA TYR A 63 20.08 1.83 27.72
C TYR A 63 21.56 1.41 27.88
N SER A 64 22.18 0.83 26.85
CA SER A 64 23.60 0.44 26.88
C SER A 64 24.54 1.64 27.05
N ARG A 65 24.08 2.83 26.74
CA ARG A 65 24.82 4.09 26.93
C ARG A 65 24.64 4.71 28.31
N GLY A 66 23.87 4.06 29.21
CA GLY A 66 23.60 4.54 30.55
C GLY A 66 22.49 5.60 30.65
N GLN A 67 21.72 5.82 29.59
CA GLN A 67 20.59 6.73 29.60
C GLN A 67 19.39 6.06 30.30
N LYS A 68 18.52 6.85 30.94
CA LYS A 68 17.24 6.36 31.44
C LYS A 68 16.27 6.23 30.28
N VAL A 69 15.80 5.01 30.01
CA VAL A 69 14.94 4.76 28.83
C VAL A 69 13.62 4.12 29.29
N ASN A 70 12.51 4.64 28.78
CA ASN A 70 11.20 4.01 28.86
C ASN A 70 10.75 3.64 27.46
N PHE A 71 10.26 2.41 27.26
CA PHE A 71 9.60 2.01 26.03
C PHE A 71 8.11 1.82 26.29
N ILE A 72 7.27 2.60 25.60
CA ILE A 72 5.85 2.72 25.92
C ILE A 72 4.97 2.60 24.68
N TYR A 73 3.71 2.25 24.90
CA TYR A 73 2.62 2.43 23.97
C TYR A 73 1.36 2.90 24.71
N THR A 74 0.39 3.41 23.95
CA THR A 74 -0.87 3.97 24.46
C THR A 74 -2.06 3.35 23.72
N GLY A 75 -3.20 4.04 23.67
CA GLY A 75 -4.38 3.60 22.94
C GLY A 75 -5.48 3.00 23.81
N HIS A 76 -6.50 2.45 23.16
CA HIS A 76 -7.67 1.93 23.86
C HIS A 76 -7.48 0.50 24.41
N ASN A 77 -6.61 -0.28 23.78
CA ASN A 77 -6.45 -1.70 24.10
C ASN A 77 -4.99 -2.02 24.45
N ARG A 78 -4.82 -2.99 25.36
CA ARG A 78 -3.52 -3.61 25.60
C ARG A 78 -3.22 -4.65 24.52
N ILE A 79 -1.96 -5.01 24.38
CA ILE A 79 -1.54 -6.12 23.50
C ILE A 79 -2.25 -7.41 23.94
N THR A 80 -3.01 -8.01 23.01
CA THR A 80 -3.78 -9.24 23.27
C THR A 80 -3.39 -10.38 22.32
N LYS A 81 -2.71 -10.10 21.22
CA LYS A 81 -2.31 -11.11 20.25
C LYS A 81 -1.32 -12.10 20.86
N PRO A 82 -1.58 -13.43 20.78
CA PRO A 82 -0.73 -14.44 21.43
C PRO A 82 0.74 -14.39 21.00
N ASN A 83 1.00 -14.19 19.71
CA ASN A 83 2.36 -14.07 19.17
C ASN A 83 3.10 -12.84 19.71
N LEU A 84 2.41 -11.70 19.87
CA LEU A 84 3.02 -10.49 20.42
C LEU A 84 3.26 -10.60 21.93
N ILE A 85 2.32 -11.20 22.67
CA ILE A 85 2.51 -11.52 24.08
C ILE A 85 3.72 -12.45 24.26
N MET A 86 3.83 -13.48 23.42
CA MET A 86 4.99 -14.38 23.41
C MET A 86 6.27 -13.62 23.07
N MET A 87 6.25 -12.78 22.05
CA MET A 87 7.40 -11.95 21.63
C MET A 87 7.89 -11.08 22.79
N VAL A 88 6.99 -10.37 23.47
CA VAL A 88 7.32 -9.52 24.62
C VAL A 88 7.94 -10.34 25.76
N ASN A 89 7.33 -11.46 26.11
CA ASN A 89 7.76 -12.27 27.24
C ASN A 89 9.08 -13.02 26.97
N GLU A 90 9.17 -13.73 25.84
CA GLU A 90 10.31 -14.61 25.54
C GLU A 90 11.57 -13.82 25.15
N LEU A 91 11.41 -12.65 24.49
CA LEU A 91 12.53 -11.78 24.14
C LEU A 91 12.86 -10.76 25.24
N GLY A 92 12.02 -10.65 26.26
CA GLY A 92 12.21 -9.71 27.38
C GLY A 92 12.08 -8.25 26.96
N ILE A 93 11.10 -7.93 26.10
CA ILE A 93 10.86 -6.56 25.60
C ILE A 93 10.22 -5.73 26.73
N PRO A 94 10.85 -4.64 27.21
CA PRO A 94 10.37 -3.87 28.35
C PRO A 94 9.34 -2.82 27.95
N VAL A 95 8.35 -3.20 27.13
CA VAL A 95 7.31 -2.28 26.67
C VAL A 95 6.21 -2.15 27.72
N GLU A 96 5.80 -0.90 28.01
CA GLU A 96 4.77 -0.59 29.00
C GLU A 96 3.57 0.12 28.37
N TYR A 97 2.36 -0.30 28.77
CA TYR A 97 1.13 0.41 28.44
C TYR A 97 0.93 1.57 29.42
N VAL A 98 0.83 2.80 28.91
CA VAL A 98 0.69 4.00 29.72
C VAL A 98 -0.47 4.89 29.27
N GLY A 99 -1.08 5.61 30.21
CA GLY A 99 -2.10 6.62 29.92
C GLY A 99 -1.56 8.05 29.79
N LYS A 100 -0.28 8.27 30.15
CA LYS A 100 0.39 9.57 30.06
C LYS A 100 1.89 9.38 29.87
N LEU A 101 2.54 10.39 29.29
CA LEU A 101 3.99 10.38 29.07
C LEU A 101 4.73 10.31 30.42
N PRO A 102 5.64 9.34 30.62
CA PRO A 102 6.62 9.38 31.69
C PRO A 102 7.54 10.60 31.57
N GLU A 103 8.11 11.04 32.68
CA GLU A 103 9.06 12.16 32.65
C GLU A 103 10.30 11.79 31.84
N CYS A 104 10.57 12.58 30.78
CA CYS A 104 11.69 12.41 29.90
C CYS A 104 12.12 13.75 29.26
N ASP A 105 13.37 13.79 28.80
CA ASP A 105 13.93 14.97 28.10
C ASP A 105 13.48 15.01 26.65
N ILE A 106 13.29 13.82 26.03
CA ILE A 106 12.87 13.66 24.65
C ILE A 106 11.94 12.45 24.48
N LEU A 107 10.95 12.60 23.62
CA LEU A 107 10.09 11.53 23.10
C LEU A 107 10.55 11.15 21.71
N ILE A 108 10.87 9.88 21.47
CA ILE A 108 11.16 9.33 20.14
C ILE A 108 9.99 8.43 19.75
N THR A 109 9.27 8.78 18.69
CA THR A 109 8.28 7.86 18.12
C THR A 109 8.96 6.92 17.13
N THR A 110 8.55 5.66 17.13
CA THR A 110 9.05 4.63 16.22
C THR A 110 7.89 3.88 15.60
N ASP A 111 8.02 3.59 14.30
CA ASP A 111 6.99 2.94 13.48
C ASP A 111 5.65 3.71 13.45
N CYS A 112 5.73 5.00 13.63
CA CYS A 112 4.60 5.92 13.52
C CYS A 112 5.08 7.37 13.49
N GLN A 113 4.22 8.24 12.93
CA GLN A 113 4.48 9.68 12.88
C GLN A 113 3.71 10.39 14.00
N TYR A 114 4.41 11.16 14.79
CA TYR A 114 3.83 11.89 15.94
C TYR A 114 2.66 12.79 15.51
N GLY A 115 1.48 12.51 16.07
CA GLY A 115 0.24 13.19 15.73
C GLY A 115 -0.52 12.60 14.54
N ALA A 116 -0.04 11.49 13.95
CA ALA A 116 -0.83 10.69 13.02
C ALA A 116 -1.99 9.97 13.73
N GLY A 117 -2.97 9.49 12.95
CA GLY A 117 -4.20 8.92 13.51
C GLY A 117 -4.05 7.56 14.20
N ASN A 118 -2.87 6.92 14.10
CA ASN A 118 -2.57 5.62 14.70
C ASN A 118 -1.74 5.69 16.00
N VAL A 119 -1.40 6.88 16.46
CA VAL A 119 -0.64 7.11 17.70
C VAL A 119 -1.26 8.23 18.53
N THR A 120 -1.46 7.97 19.82
CA THR A 120 -1.92 8.99 20.77
C THR A 120 -0.83 10.04 20.98
N LYS A 121 -1.15 11.29 20.67
CA LYS A 121 -0.25 12.41 20.83
C LYS A 121 -0.04 12.72 22.31
N LEU A 122 1.11 12.31 22.87
CA LEU A 122 1.53 12.66 24.22
C LEU A 122 2.29 13.97 24.20
N GLU A 123 1.97 14.89 25.13
CA GLU A 123 2.62 16.20 25.20
C GLU A 123 4.09 16.07 25.62
N ALA A 124 5.02 16.37 24.71
CA ALA A 124 6.47 16.32 24.93
C ALA A 124 7.12 17.63 24.51
N LYS A 125 8.20 18.03 25.21
CA LYS A 125 8.95 19.26 24.88
C LYS A 125 9.75 19.12 23.61
N THR A 126 10.36 17.96 23.42
CA THR A 126 11.16 17.62 22.25
C THR A 126 10.69 16.28 21.70
N VAL A 127 10.50 16.21 20.39
CA VAL A 127 10.04 15.01 19.68
C VAL A 127 11.01 14.68 18.56
N ALA A 128 11.34 13.39 18.43
CA ALA A 128 12.00 12.84 17.27
C ALA A 128 11.16 11.69 16.70
N MET A 129 11.36 11.37 15.41
CA MET A 129 10.63 10.29 14.73
C MET A 129 11.56 9.41 13.92
N ILE A 130 11.32 8.11 13.99
CA ILE A 130 11.97 7.10 13.16
C ILE A 130 10.87 6.22 12.58
N ASP A 131 10.71 6.22 11.25
CA ASP A 131 9.57 5.58 10.62
C ASP A 131 9.89 5.12 9.19
N HIS A 132 9.10 4.20 8.65
CA HIS A 132 9.17 3.74 7.26
C HIS A 132 7.90 4.03 6.45
N HIS A 133 6.84 4.51 7.08
CA HIS A 133 5.61 4.88 6.37
C HIS A 133 5.79 6.13 5.50
N GLN A 134 4.88 6.33 4.54
CA GLN A 134 4.90 7.54 3.71
C GLN A 134 4.82 8.79 4.59
N CYS A 135 5.72 9.74 4.32
CA CYS A 135 5.78 10.97 5.07
C CYS A 135 4.59 11.87 4.72
N GLY A 136 3.66 12.03 5.68
CA GLY A 136 2.52 12.96 5.59
C GLY A 136 2.77 14.32 6.24
N ILE A 137 3.98 14.56 6.77
CA ILE A 137 4.34 15.75 7.56
C ILE A 137 5.57 16.44 6.99
N MET A 138 5.75 17.72 7.34
CA MET A 138 6.95 18.47 6.95
C MET A 138 8.20 17.86 7.58
N GLN A 139 9.25 17.65 6.77
CA GLN A 139 10.57 17.17 7.21
C GLN A 139 11.16 18.12 8.27
N ASN A 140 11.78 17.53 9.29
CA ASN A 140 12.46 18.22 10.37
C ASN A 140 13.78 17.49 10.65
N GLU A 141 14.77 18.19 11.19
CA GLU A 141 16.09 17.61 11.51
C GLU A 141 16.03 16.44 12.52
N ASN A 142 14.96 16.35 13.30
CA ASN A 142 14.71 15.27 14.26
C ASN A 142 13.88 14.12 13.68
N TYR A 143 13.58 14.13 12.38
CA TYR A 143 12.77 13.10 11.72
C TYR A 143 13.64 12.30 10.76
N TYR A 144 13.62 10.98 10.94
CA TYR A 144 14.30 10.04 10.06
C TYR A 144 13.30 9.05 9.49
N ILE A 145 12.82 9.33 8.28
CA ILE A 145 11.75 8.57 7.64
C ILE A 145 12.27 8.00 6.32
N ARG A 146 12.18 6.67 6.16
CA ARG A 146 12.64 5.95 4.96
C ARG A 146 11.55 5.08 4.36
N SER A 147 10.62 5.70 3.65
CA SER A 147 9.42 5.06 3.10
C SER A 147 9.65 4.05 1.97
N GLY A 148 10.88 3.81 1.55
CA GLY A 148 11.24 2.75 0.61
C GLY A 148 11.61 1.42 1.26
N LEU A 149 11.76 1.37 2.60
CA LEU A 149 12.09 0.16 3.34
C LEU A 149 10.82 -0.60 3.73
N GLY A 150 10.93 -1.90 3.79
CA GLY A 150 9.83 -2.81 4.10
C GLY A 150 9.40 -2.80 5.56
N SER A 151 10.23 -2.29 6.50
CA SER A 151 9.92 -2.20 7.91
C SER A 151 10.68 -1.10 8.64
N CYS A 152 10.14 -0.59 9.73
CA CYS A 152 10.85 0.30 10.66
C CYS A 152 12.01 -0.43 11.36
N ALA A 153 11.88 -1.73 11.59
CA ALA A 153 12.98 -2.57 12.10
C ALA A 153 14.22 -2.48 11.20
N THR A 154 14.06 -2.46 9.87
CA THR A 154 15.18 -2.26 8.93
C THR A 154 15.78 -0.87 9.06
N VAL A 155 14.95 0.16 9.21
CA VAL A 155 15.43 1.54 9.44
C VAL A 155 16.30 1.61 10.68
N VAL A 156 15.81 1.08 11.81
CA VAL A 156 16.53 1.08 13.09
C VAL A 156 17.80 0.22 13.02
N TRP A 157 17.73 -0.96 12.39
CA TRP A 157 18.89 -1.82 12.19
C TRP A 157 20.02 -1.11 11.43
N ASP A 158 19.70 -0.39 10.35
CA ASP A 158 20.68 0.37 9.58
C ASP A 158 21.30 1.51 10.40
N LEU A 159 20.50 2.23 11.18
CA LEU A 159 20.97 3.26 12.10
C LEU A 159 21.91 2.72 13.19
N LEU A 160 21.58 1.58 13.76
CA LEU A 160 22.37 0.92 14.80
C LEU A 160 23.72 0.45 14.24
N ARG A 161 23.75 -0.14 13.06
CA ARG A 161 24.97 -0.52 12.36
C ARG A 161 25.86 0.70 12.08
N ALA A 162 25.26 1.79 11.63
CA ALA A 162 26.01 3.03 11.32
C ALA A 162 26.71 3.64 12.54
N VAL A 163 26.15 3.46 13.75
CA VAL A 163 26.77 3.91 14.99
C VAL A 163 27.66 2.83 15.65
N GLY A 164 27.82 1.67 15.01
CA GLY A 164 28.69 0.59 15.50
C GLY A 164 28.12 -0.20 16.67
N PHE A 165 26.78 -0.25 16.82
CA PHE A 165 26.15 -1.06 17.86
C PHE A 165 26.14 -2.53 17.46
N ASP A 166 26.61 -3.40 18.37
CA ASP A 166 26.68 -4.84 18.13
C ASP A 166 25.30 -5.49 18.38
N ILE A 167 24.57 -5.71 17.30
CA ILE A 167 23.24 -6.33 17.31
C ILE A 167 23.35 -7.85 17.46
N ASP A 168 24.36 -8.45 16.81
CA ASP A 168 24.49 -9.90 16.69
C ASP A 168 24.90 -10.59 18.02
N SER A 169 25.46 -9.84 18.96
CA SER A 169 25.74 -10.34 20.32
C SER A 169 24.47 -10.59 21.16
N ASP A 170 23.34 -10.00 20.78
CA ASP A 170 22.04 -10.16 21.45
C ASP A 170 21.05 -10.90 20.54
N ILE A 171 21.01 -12.22 20.70
CA ILE A 171 20.12 -13.09 19.89
C ILE A 171 18.64 -12.73 20.04
N ASN A 172 18.22 -12.18 21.20
CA ASN A 172 16.84 -11.76 21.41
C ASN A 172 16.53 -10.52 20.58
N LEU A 173 17.45 -9.56 20.54
CA LEU A 173 17.33 -8.36 19.72
C LEU A 173 17.31 -8.71 18.23
N SER A 174 18.27 -9.53 17.78
CA SER A 174 18.33 -9.99 16.38
C SER A 174 17.06 -10.74 15.97
N THR A 175 16.53 -11.61 16.86
CA THR A 175 15.27 -12.33 16.63
C THR A 175 14.07 -11.39 16.55
N ALA A 176 14.01 -10.36 17.41
CA ALA A 176 12.96 -9.36 17.37
C ALA A 176 12.94 -8.61 16.04
N LEU A 177 14.09 -8.09 15.62
CA LEU A 177 14.25 -7.35 14.36
C LEU A 177 13.86 -8.21 13.14
N TYR A 178 14.32 -9.45 13.11
CA TYR A 178 13.96 -10.39 12.04
C TYR A 178 12.45 -10.63 11.96
N TYR A 179 11.80 -10.83 13.13
CA TYR A 179 10.36 -11.08 13.20
C TYR A 179 9.54 -9.83 12.87
N GLY A 180 10.03 -8.62 13.21
CA GLY A 180 9.45 -7.36 12.76
C GLY A 180 9.39 -7.27 11.24
N LEU A 181 10.53 -7.42 10.57
CA LEU A 181 10.60 -7.43 9.11
C LEU A 181 9.72 -8.51 8.47
N TYR A 182 9.70 -9.73 9.04
CA TYR A 182 8.88 -10.84 8.56
C TYR A 182 7.38 -10.49 8.53
N ASN A 183 6.89 -9.87 9.60
CA ASN A 183 5.47 -9.55 9.71
C ASN A 183 5.07 -8.39 8.80
N ASP A 184 5.88 -7.35 8.73
CA ASP A 184 5.53 -6.13 8.01
C ASP A 184 5.69 -6.24 6.49
N THR A 185 6.46 -7.23 6.04
CA THR A 185 6.67 -7.54 4.63
C THR A 185 5.88 -8.76 4.12
N ASN A 186 4.75 -9.06 4.76
CA ASN A 186 3.91 -10.20 4.39
C ASN A 186 4.73 -11.49 4.22
N GLN A 187 5.47 -11.89 5.28
CA GLN A 187 6.32 -13.09 5.28
C GLN A 187 7.45 -13.04 4.23
N PHE A 188 8.02 -11.84 4.01
CA PHE A 188 9.05 -11.50 3.02
C PHE A 188 8.61 -11.49 1.56
N GLU A 189 7.32 -11.63 1.27
CA GLU A 189 6.81 -11.53 -0.11
C GLU A 189 6.91 -10.10 -0.65
N GLU A 190 6.89 -9.09 0.22
CA GLU A 190 6.90 -7.66 -0.13
C GLU A 190 8.26 -6.99 0.15
N ILE A 191 9.37 -7.73 0.05
CA ILE A 191 10.73 -7.17 0.14
C ILE A 191 11.19 -6.68 -1.23
N TYR A 192 11.30 -5.36 -1.38
CA TYR A 192 11.77 -4.72 -2.62
C TYR A 192 13.16 -4.11 -2.46
N HIS A 193 13.48 -3.52 -1.31
CA HIS A 193 14.76 -2.85 -1.09
C HIS A 193 15.87 -3.84 -0.72
N PRO A 194 17.10 -3.70 -1.30
CA PRO A 194 18.24 -4.58 -0.95
C PRO A 194 18.57 -4.60 0.54
N LEU A 195 18.42 -3.49 1.24
CA LEU A 195 18.74 -3.38 2.67
C LEU A 195 17.87 -4.26 3.56
N ASP A 196 16.58 -4.47 3.19
CA ASP A 196 15.71 -5.41 3.88
C ASP A 196 16.21 -6.86 3.72
N LYS A 197 16.72 -7.19 2.52
CA LYS A 197 17.32 -8.50 2.26
C LYS A 197 18.63 -8.70 3.03
N ASP A 198 19.47 -7.66 3.08
CA ASP A 198 20.72 -7.68 3.84
C ASP A 198 20.45 -7.90 5.32
N MET A 199 19.46 -7.20 5.90
CA MET A 199 19.05 -7.41 7.29
C MET A 199 18.55 -8.83 7.51
N ARG A 200 17.61 -9.31 6.69
CA ARG A 200 17.08 -10.68 6.78
C ARG A 200 18.18 -11.74 6.78
N ASP A 201 19.16 -11.58 5.88
CA ASP A 201 20.16 -12.60 5.62
C ASP A 201 21.35 -12.54 6.60
N SER A 202 21.60 -11.36 7.23
CA SER A 202 22.71 -11.17 8.15
C SER A 202 22.39 -11.45 9.63
N LEU A 203 21.12 -11.33 10.06
CA LEU A 203 20.75 -11.46 11.47
C LEU A 203 20.89 -12.89 11.99
N ASN A 204 21.63 -13.04 13.09
CA ASN A 204 21.64 -14.27 13.88
C ASN A 204 20.35 -14.33 14.72
N LYS A 205 19.58 -15.43 14.63
CA LYS A 205 18.24 -15.53 15.20
C LYS A 205 17.98 -16.86 15.88
N ASN A 206 17.07 -16.86 16.86
CA ASN A 206 16.60 -18.06 17.52
C ASN A 206 15.51 -18.73 16.65
N GLU A 207 15.92 -19.71 15.83
CA GLU A 207 15.04 -20.42 14.89
C GLU A 207 13.85 -21.11 15.60
N GLN A 208 14.07 -21.66 16.80
CA GLN A 208 13.02 -22.35 17.55
C GLN A 208 11.95 -21.37 18.04
N LEU A 209 12.37 -20.19 18.53
CA LEU A 209 11.45 -19.17 18.97
C LEU A 209 10.72 -18.55 17.78
N LEU A 210 11.42 -18.27 16.70
CA LEU A 210 10.80 -17.80 15.46
C LEU A 210 9.71 -18.75 14.95
N PHE A 211 10.00 -20.05 14.90
CA PHE A 211 9.00 -21.03 14.53
C PHE A 211 7.75 -20.97 15.42
N LYS A 212 7.92 -20.80 16.72
CA LYS A 212 6.80 -20.62 17.65
C LYS A 212 6.04 -19.31 17.38
N LEU A 213 6.74 -18.18 17.23
CA LEU A 213 6.13 -16.87 16.97
C LEU A 213 5.31 -16.88 15.67
N MET A 214 5.85 -17.47 14.60
CA MET A 214 5.19 -17.59 13.31
C MET A 214 3.92 -18.47 13.36
N ASN A 215 3.85 -19.42 14.30
CA ASN A 215 2.74 -20.37 14.43
C ASN A 215 1.83 -20.12 15.66
N THR A 216 2.05 -19.06 16.43
CA THR A 216 1.25 -18.72 17.60
C THR A 216 0.33 -17.53 17.30
N ASN A 217 -0.60 -17.73 16.34
CA ASN A 217 -1.49 -16.66 15.92
C ASN A 217 -2.89 -16.76 16.55
N LEU A 218 -3.24 -17.88 17.17
CA LEU A 218 -4.56 -18.17 17.70
C LEU A 218 -4.48 -18.79 19.09
N SER A 219 -5.42 -18.41 19.96
CA SER A 219 -5.76 -19.14 21.19
C SER A 219 -6.77 -20.25 20.90
N LEU A 220 -6.94 -21.21 21.80
CA LEU A 220 -7.96 -22.26 21.68
C LEU A 220 -9.38 -21.68 21.60
N ASN A 221 -9.67 -20.63 22.37
CA ASN A 221 -10.97 -19.95 22.32
C ASN A 221 -11.23 -19.30 20.94
N GLU A 222 -10.22 -18.71 20.32
CA GLU A 222 -10.32 -18.13 18.98
C GLU A 222 -10.49 -19.22 17.92
N LEU A 223 -9.81 -20.34 18.06
CA LEU A 223 -10.01 -21.52 17.21
C LEU A 223 -11.45 -22.04 17.30
N ASP A 224 -12.04 -22.10 18.51
CA ASP A 224 -13.44 -22.49 18.69
C ASP A 224 -14.39 -21.51 18.01
N ILE A 225 -14.15 -20.20 18.12
CA ILE A 225 -14.94 -19.17 17.44
C ILE A 225 -14.86 -19.36 15.92
N ALA A 226 -13.65 -19.56 15.38
CA ALA A 226 -13.44 -19.76 13.96
C ALA A 226 -14.14 -21.04 13.46
N SER A 227 -14.02 -22.16 14.18
CA SER A 227 -14.63 -23.43 13.81
C SER A 227 -16.16 -23.33 13.70
N VAL A 228 -16.81 -22.68 14.69
CA VAL A 228 -18.26 -22.45 14.67
C VAL A 228 -18.67 -21.51 13.54
N ALA A 229 -17.88 -20.49 13.25
CA ALA A 229 -18.15 -19.56 12.15
C ALA A 229 -18.09 -20.26 10.80
N LEU A 230 -17.06 -21.09 10.57
CA LEU A 230 -16.87 -21.86 9.33
C LEU A 230 -18.06 -22.82 9.03
N THR A 231 -18.64 -23.43 10.06
CA THR A 231 -19.82 -24.31 9.87
C THR A 231 -21.09 -23.56 9.47
N LYS A 232 -21.12 -22.23 9.65
CA LYS A 232 -22.29 -21.38 9.34
C LYS A 232 -22.10 -20.53 8.09
N GLN A 233 -21.07 -20.83 7.29
CA GLN A 233 -20.84 -20.12 6.04
C GLN A 233 -22.02 -20.23 5.08
N VAL A 234 -22.27 -19.17 4.32
CA VAL A 234 -23.19 -19.17 3.19
C VAL A 234 -22.38 -19.00 1.93
N TYR A 235 -22.37 -20.03 1.10
CA TYR A 235 -21.66 -20.04 -0.17
C TYR A 235 -22.61 -19.75 -1.34
N CYS A 236 -22.20 -18.86 -2.24
CA CYS A 236 -22.90 -18.53 -3.48
C CYS A 236 -22.18 -19.14 -4.68
N ASN A 237 -22.68 -20.24 -5.20
CA ASN A 237 -22.07 -20.99 -6.31
C ASN A 237 -21.96 -20.16 -7.60
N LYS A 238 -22.94 -19.27 -7.89
CA LYS A 238 -22.96 -18.47 -9.12
C LYS A 238 -21.77 -17.52 -9.22
N ASN A 239 -21.44 -16.84 -8.12
CA ASN A 239 -20.43 -15.79 -8.06
C ASN A 239 -19.24 -16.20 -7.18
N ARG A 240 -19.15 -17.50 -6.80
CA ARG A 240 -18.02 -18.12 -6.08
C ARG A 240 -17.56 -17.31 -4.87
N PHE A 241 -18.52 -16.78 -4.08
CA PHE A 241 -18.19 -16.07 -2.85
C PHE A 241 -18.77 -16.74 -1.60
N SER A 242 -18.13 -16.50 -0.47
CA SER A 242 -18.59 -16.97 0.84
C SER A 242 -18.82 -15.80 1.80
N VAL A 243 -19.93 -15.86 2.56
CA VAL A 243 -20.25 -14.92 3.64
C VAL A 243 -20.30 -15.68 4.96
N ILE A 244 -19.57 -15.20 5.96
CA ILE A 244 -19.36 -15.88 7.24
C ILE A 244 -19.65 -14.92 8.38
N GLU A 245 -20.56 -15.33 9.26
CA GLU A 245 -20.84 -14.63 10.50
C GLU A 245 -20.11 -15.29 11.66
N ALA A 246 -19.19 -14.58 12.30
CA ALA A 246 -18.55 -14.99 13.53
C ALA A 246 -19.26 -14.39 14.76
N LYS A 247 -19.11 -15.02 15.91
CA LYS A 247 -19.45 -14.37 17.20
C LYS A 247 -18.52 -13.17 17.41
N GLN A 248 -18.90 -12.31 18.35
CA GLN A 248 -18.03 -11.20 18.77
C GLN A 248 -16.64 -11.74 19.16
N CYS A 249 -15.62 -11.27 18.51
CA CYS A 249 -14.21 -11.66 18.70
C CYS A 249 -13.29 -10.53 18.29
N ASP A 250 -12.00 -10.71 18.52
CA ASP A 250 -10.97 -9.80 18.02
C ASP A 250 -11.03 -9.75 16.47
N PRO A 251 -10.94 -8.57 15.85
CA PRO A 251 -10.98 -8.42 14.39
C PRO A 251 -9.95 -9.27 13.62
N ASN A 252 -8.83 -9.62 14.25
CA ASN A 252 -7.83 -10.50 13.62
C ASN A 252 -8.38 -11.90 13.30
N ILE A 253 -9.33 -12.39 14.11
CA ILE A 253 -9.98 -13.70 13.89
C ILE A 253 -10.79 -13.69 12.59
N LEU A 254 -11.43 -12.57 12.27
CA LEU A 254 -12.12 -12.42 10.97
C LEU A 254 -11.13 -12.53 9.81
N GLY A 255 -9.93 -11.95 9.95
CA GLY A 255 -8.85 -12.09 8.99
C GLY A 255 -8.47 -13.55 8.77
N ILE A 256 -8.21 -14.29 9.86
CA ILE A 256 -7.83 -15.70 9.81
C ILE A 256 -8.94 -16.57 9.20
N ILE A 257 -10.19 -16.35 9.58
CA ILE A 257 -11.35 -17.07 9.00
C ILE A 257 -11.40 -16.82 7.49
N SER A 258 -11.27 -15.58 7.05
CA SER A 258 -11.33 -15.23 5.63
C SER A 258 -10.10 -15.70 4.86
N ASP A 259 -8.90 -15.67 5.46
CA ASP A 259 -7.66 -16.20 4.88
C ASP A 259 -7.72 -17.74 4.72
N PHE A 260 -8.40 -18.44 5.62
CA PHE A 260 -8.62 -19.88 5.51
C PHE A 260 -9.61 -20.23 4.38
N VAL A 261 -10.73 -19.51 4.32
CA VAL A 261 -11.80 -19.80 3.35
C VAL A 261 -11.41 -19.45 1.92
N ILE A 262 -10.58 -18.42 1.71
CA ILE A 262 -10.12 -18.05 0.36
C ILE A 262 -9.17 -19.10 -0.25
N GLN A 263 -8.69 -20.07 0.52
CA GLN A 263 -7.87 -21.19 0.03
C GLN A 263 -8.73 -22.32 -0.57
N VAL A 264 -10.05 -22.25 -0.43
CA VAL A 264 -10.97 -23.22 -1.01
C VAL A 264 -11.10 -22.93 -2.51
N GLU A 265 -10.86 -23.93 -3.36
CA GLU A 265 -10.86 -23.80 -4.83
C GLU A 265 -12.10 -23.13 -5.39
N GLU A 266 -13.26 -23.38 -4.79
CA GLU A 266 -14.54 -22.84 -5.23
C GLU A 266 -14.81 -21.40 -4.75
N VAL A 267 -13.94 -20.81 -3.91
CA VAL A 267 -14.17 -19.49 -3.30
C VAL A 267 -13.21 -18.46 -3.85
N ASP A 268 -13.73 -17.55 -4.65
CA ASP A 268 -12.94 -16.43 -5.22
C ASP A 268 -12.96 -15.19 -4.32
N THR A 269 -13.99 -15.05 -3.47
CA THR A 269 -14.14 -13.91 -2.57
C THR A 269 -14.77 -14.35 -1.24
N CYS A 270 -14.25 -13.85 -0.13
CA CYS A 270 -14.77 -14.12 1.20
C CYS A 270 -15.03 -12.83 1.97
N VAL A 271 -16.20 -12.74 2.61
CA VAL A 271 -16.55 -11.68 3.55
C VAL A 271 -16.88 -12.32 4.90
N ALA A 272 -15.99 -12.17 5.87
CA ALA A 272 -16.24 -12.55 7.27
C ALA A 272 -16.59 -11.30 8.08
N PHE A 273 -17.59 -11.39 8.95
CA PHE A 273 -18.01 -10.28 9.79
C PHE A 273 -18.43 -10.72 11.20
N ASN A 274 -18.41 -9.81 12.15
CA ASN A 274 -18.92 -10.05 13.49
C ASN A 274 -19.60 -8.81 14.10
N PRO A 275 -20.51 -9.00 15.06
CA PRO A 275 -20.98 -7.91 15.91
C PRO A 275 -19.84 -7.29 16.69
N ASN A 276 -19.82 -5.95 16.77
CA ASN A 276 -18.84 -5.16 17.50
C ASN A 276 -19.57 -4.00 18.20
N PRO A 277 -19.02 -3.39 19.25
CA PRO A 277 -19.63 -2.21 19.87
C PRO A 277 -19.98 -1.14 18.83
N GLY A 278 -21.25 -0.80 18.73
CA GLY A 278 -21.79 0.21 17.79
C GLY A 278 -22.00 -0.25 16.35
N GLY A 279 -21.75 -1.52 16.01
CA GLY A 279 -21.99 -2.00 14.64
C GLY A 279 -21.43 -3.37 14.31
N TYR A 280 -20.88 -3.49 13.10
CA TYR A 280 -20.31 -4.73 12.59
C TYR A 280 -18.93 -4.48 11.99
N LYS A 281 -17.96 -5.26 12.42
CA LYS A 281 -16.62 -5.29 11.81
C LYS A 281 -16.61 -6.34 10.71
N LEU A 282 -15.92 -6.06 9.58
CA LEU A 282 -15.80 -7.02 8.49
C LEU A 282 -14.37 -7.16 8.00
N SER A 283 -14.06 -8.33 7.48
CA SER A 283 -12.85 -8.70 6.76
C SER A 283 -13.24 -9.18 5.38
N VAL A 284 -12.57 -8.67 4.35
CA VAL A 284 -12.81 -9.01 2.94
C VAL A 284 -11.52 -9.58 2.35
N ARG A 285 -11.66 -10.67 1.62
CA ARG A 285 -10.56 -11.28 0.85
C ARG A 285 -11.01 -11.53 -0.58
N SER A 286 -10.07 -11.41 -1.51
CA SER A 286 -10.28 -11.80 -2.90
C SER A 286 -8.99 -12.37 -3.48
N CYS A 287 -9.09 -13.48 -4.21
CA CYS A 287 -7.97 -14.11 -4.93
C CYS A 287 -8.07 -13.93 -6.46
N ILE A 288 -9.08 -13.21 -6.95
CA ILE A 288 -9.27 -12.95 -8.37
C ILE A 288 -9.05 -11.47 -8.71
N LYS A 289 -8.48 -11.24 -9.88
CA LYS A 289 -8.15 -9.89 -10.36
C LYS A 289 -9.39 -9.05 -10.72
N GLU A 290 -10.51 -9.67 -11.00
CA GLU A 290 -11.80 -9.06 -11.36
C GLU A 290 -12.47 -8.36 -10.17
N ILE A 291 -12.16 -8.81 -8.95
CA ILE A 291 -12.72 -8.28 -7.70
C ILE A 291 -11.58 -7.85 -6.77
N LYS A 292 -11.42 -6.57 -6.59
CA LYS A 292 -10.47 -6.03 -5.61
C LYS A 292 -11.12 -5.95 -4.23
N ALA A 293 -10.46 -6.49 -3.21
CA ALA A 293 -11.01 -6.56 -1.85
C ALA A 293 -11.30 -5.18 -1.25
N ASN A 294 -10.43 -4.18 -1.49
CA ASN A 294 -10.64 -2.81 -1.03
C ASN A 294 -11.88 -2.17 -1.65
N GLU A 295 -12.08 -2.27 -2.98
CA GLU A 295 -13.25 -1.73 -3.66
C GLU A 295 -14.54 -2.41 -3.18
N LEU A 296 -14.50 -3.73 -2.97
CA LEU A 296 -15.65 -4.46 -2.42
C LEU A 296 -15.95 -4.02 -0.98
N ALA A 297 -14.94 -3.85 -0.13
CA ALA A 297 -15.12 -3.37 1.24
C ALA A 297 -15.72 -1.96 1.29
N GLU A 298 -15.24 -1.04 0.45
CA GLU A 298 -15.80 0.30 0.29
C GLU A 298 -17.26 0.25 -0.16
N TYR A 299 -17.56 -0.58 -1.17
CA TYR A 299 -18.92 -0.75 -1.69
C TYR A 299 -19.88 -1.30 -0.64
N LEU A 300 -19.47 -2.32 0.12
CA LEU A 300 -20.29 -2.91 1.20
C LEU A 300 -20.57 -1.93 2.33
N CYS A 301 -19.60 -1.07 2.64
CA CYS A 301 -19.74 -0.06 3.70
C CYS A 301 -20.38 1.25 3.22
N SER A 302 -20.53 1.44 1.91
CA SER A 302 -21.00 2.71 1.33
C SER A 302 -22.33 3.17 1.92
N GLY A 303 -22.28 4.34 2.55
CA GLY A 303 -23.42 5.01 3.17
C GLY A 303 -23.91 4.41 4.49
N VAL A 304 -23.30 3.34 4.99
CA VAL A 304 -23.60 2.71 6.29
C VAL A 304 -22.36 2.60 7.19
N GLY A 305 -21.17 2.95 6.67
CA GLY A 305 -19.91 2.87 7.38
C GLY A 305 -18.72 3.23 6.52
N ASN A 306 -17.54 2.72 6.88
CA ASN A 306 -16.28 2.93 6.16
C ASN A 306 -15.60 1.59 5.89
N GLY A 307 -15.07 1.41 4.67
CA GLY A 307 -14.30 0.25 4.25
C GLY A 307 -13.09 0.66 3.44
N GLY A 308 -12.12 -0.24 3.30
CA GLY A 308 -10.90 -0.02 2.53
C GLY A 308 -9.82 -1.03 2.88
N GLY A 309 -8.63 -0.89 2.29
CA GLY A 309 -7.50 -1.79 2.50
C GLY A 309 -6.68 -2.01 1.24
N HIS A 310 -6.11 -3.21 1.12
CA HIS A 310 -5.30 -3.63 -0.03
C HIS A 310 -6.13 -4.37 -1.09
N LEU A 311 -5.54 -4.62 -2.26
CA LEU A 311 -6.23 -5.24 -3.39
C LEU A 311 -6.78 -6.63 -3.07
N THR A 312 -6.06 -7.42 -2.28
CA THR A 312 -6.41 -8.80 -1.91
C THR A 312 -6.99 -8.93 -0.50
N LYS A 313 -6.67 -7.99 0.40
CA LYS A 313 -7.03 -8.00 1.82
C LYS A 313 -7.56 -6.64 2.22
N ALA A 314 -8.80 -6.60 2.69
CA ALA A 314 -9.45 -5.37 3.11
C ALA A 314 -10.36 -5.61 4.31
N GLY A 315 -10.88 -4.54 4.86
CA GLY A 315 -11.82 -4.60 5.97
C GLY A 315 -12.70 -3.37 6.03
N GLY A 316 -13.58 -3.35 7.03
CA GLY A 316 -14.46 -2.21 7.20
C GLY A 316 -15.24 -2.27 8.51
N PHE A 317 -16.02 -1.22 8.71
CA PHE A 317 -16.94 -1.13 9.83
C PHE A 317 -18.27 -0.55 9.36
N ILE A 318 -19.36 -1.22 9.66
CA ILE A 318 -20.73 -0.78 9.43
C ILE A 318 -21.33 -0.31 10.77
N SER A 319 -21.76 0.96 10.83
CA SER A 319 -22.44 1.52 11.99
C SER A 319 -23.85 0.93 12.14
N ALA A 320 -24.17 0.36 13.29
CA ALA A 320 -25.51 -0.18 13.58
C ALA A 320 -26.60 0.87 13.39
N ARG A 321 -26.33 2.13 13.77
CA ARG A 321 -27.27 3.24 13.60
C ARG A 321 -27.55 3.53 12.13
N LEU A 322 -26.49 3.75 11.34
CA LEU A 322 -26.64 4.05 9.91
C LEU A 322 -27.24 2.88 9.13
N PHE A 323 -26.87 1.66 9.52
CA PHE A 323 -27.42 0.45 8.93
C PHE A 323 -28.92 0.33 9.20
N SER A 324 -29.37 0.53 10.46
CA SER A 324 -30.79 0.50 10.81
C SER A 324 -31.61 1.57 10.07
N GLU A 325 -31.04 2.79 9.90
CA GLU A 325 -31.68 3.89 9.17
C GLU A 325 -31.86 3.58 7.67
N LYS A 326 -30.90 2.88 7.04
CA LYS A 326 -30.88 2.64 5.58
C LYS A 326 -31.42 1.28 5.15
N ALA A 327 -31.16 0.24 5.94
CA ALA A 327 -31.48 -1.14 5.57
C ALA A 327 -32.89 -1.61 6.02
N GLY A 328 -33.65 -0.75 6.74
CA GLY A 328 -35.07 -0.98 7.02
C GLY A 328 -35.41 -2.29 7.74
N GLY A 329 -34.50 -2.82 8.57
CA GLY A 329 -34.69 -4.07 9.31
C GLY A 329 -34.22 -5.34 8.57
N THR A 330 -33.53 -5.20 7.45
CA THR A 330 -32.88 -6.32 6.76
C THR A 330 -31.82 -6.95 7.67
N ASP A 331 -31.72 -8.27 7.67
CA ASP A 331 -30.64 -9.00 8.34
C ASP A 331 -29.26 -8.63 7.73
N ILE A 332 -28.24 -8.47 8.55
CA ILE A 332 -26.92 -8.02 8.08
C ILE A 332 -26.25 -9.04 7.15
N LYS A 333 -26.45 -10.33 7.34
CA LYS A 333 -25.92 -11.38 6.47
C LYS A 333 -26.62 -11.34 5.11
N GLU A 334 -27.95 -11.18 5.10
CA GLU A 334 -28.72 -11.01 3.86
C GLU A 334 -28.32 -9.74 3.12
N TYR A 335 -28.05 -8.66 3.85
CA TYR A 335 -27.51 -7.43 3.28
C TYR A 335 -26.18 -7.69 2.54
N PHE A 336 -25.20 -8.36 3.18
CA PHE A 336 -23.94 -8.68 2.53
C PHE A 336 -24.14 -9.56 1.29
N ILE A 337 -24.93 -10.63 1.39
CA ILE A 337 -25.20 -11.53 0.25
C ILE A 337 -25.82 -10.75 -0.92
N SER A 338 -26.81 -9.91 -0.65
CA SER A 338 -27.48 -9.10 -1.66
C SER A 338 -26.52 -8.09 -2.31
N ARG A 339 -25.75 -7.37 -1.49
CA ARG A 339 -24.81 -6.35 -1.96
C ARG A 339 -23.66 -6.94 -2.77
N ILE A 340 -23.12 -8.10 -2.35
CA ILE A 340 -22.08 -8.78 -3.12
C ILE A 340 -22.63 -9.23 -4.48
N ASN A 341 -23.80 -9.86 -4.51
CA ASN A 341 -24.43 -10.24 -5.78
C ASN A 341 -24.69 -9.03 -6.69
N GLN A 342 -25.12 -7.90 -6.12
CA GLN A 342 -25.29 -6.67 -6.86
C GLN A 342 -23.95 -6.19 -7.43
N TYR A 343 -22.89 -6.15 -6.63
CA TYR A 343 -21.55 -5.75 -7.06
C TYR A 343 -21.02 -6.58 -8.24
N TYR A 344 -21.23 -7.91 -8.21
CA TYR A 344 -20.84 -8.79 -9.31
C TYR A 344 -21.66 -8.57 -10.59
N ASN A 345 -22.91 -8.13 -10.46
CA ASN A 345 -23.79 -7.87 -11.61
C ASN A 345 -23.66 -6.43 -12.15
N ASP A 346 -23.10 -5.50 -11.38
CA ASP A 346 -22.99 -4.09 -11.74
C ASP A 346 -21.94 -3.81 -12.82
N PHE A 347 -21.05 -4.77 -13.10
CA PHE A 347 -19.97 -4.62 -14.06
C PHE A 347 -19.99 -5.68 -15.16
N GLU A 348 -19.79 -5.26 -16.39
CA GLU A 348 -19.36 -6.13 -17.48
C GLU A 348 -17.83 -6.21 -17.49
N ILE A 349 -17.29 -7.41 -17.67
CA ILE A 349 -15.83 -7.63 -17.71
C ILE A 349 -15.42 -7.78 -19.17
N ILE A 350 -14.45 -6.97 -19.60
CA ILE A 350 -13.89 -6.98 -20.94
C ILE A 350 -12.41 -7.31 -20.87
N TYR A 351 -12.01 -8.42 -21.48
CA TYR A 351 -10.61 -8.78 -21.67
C TYR A 351 -10.19 -8.37 -23.08
N ALA A 352 -9.51 -7.25 -23.23
CA ALA A 352 -9.23 -6.63 -24.52
C ALA A 352 -8.55 -7.56 -25.53
N LYS A 353 -7.65 -8.45 -25.08
CA LYS A 353 -6.95 -9.40 -25.96
C LYS A 353 -7.86 -10.42 -26.64
N THR A 354 -8.98 -10.76 -26.04
CA THR A 354 -9.87 -11.84 -26.51
C THR A 354 -11.29 -11.36 -26.81
N HIS A 355 -11.58 -10.09 -26.49
CA HIS A 355 -12.90 -9.54 -26.70
C HIS A 355 -13.12 -9.23 -28.19
N GLU A 356 -14.15 -9.86 -28.75
CA GLU A 356 -14.64 -9.54 -30.09
C GLU A 356 -15.59 -8.34 -29.98
N ILE A 357 -15.19 -7.22 -30.57
CA ILE A 357 -15.99 -5.99 -30.54
C ILE A 357 -16.81 -5.83 -31.80
N ASP A 358 -18.10 -5.56 -31.66
CA ASP A 358 -18.95 -5.19 -32.80
C ASP A 358 -18.69 -3.73 -33.19
N THR A 359 -17.90 -3.55 -34.26
CA THR A 359 -17.51 -2.24 -34.75
C THR A 359 -18.66 -1.48 -35.42
N PHE A 360 -19.74 -2.14 -35.85
CA PHE A 360 -20.91 -1.47 -36.46
C PHE A 360 -21.69 -0.62 -35.44
N ALA A 361 -21.58 -0.96 -34.15
CA ALA A 361 -22.22 -0.22 -33.06
C ALA A 361 -21.38 0.99 -32.60
N LEU A 362 -20.20 1.20 -33.16
CA LEU A 362 -19.25 2.24 -32.77
C LEU A 362 -19.23 3.39 -33.76
N LYS A 363 -19.05 4.62 -33.24
CA LYS A 363 -18.82 5.81 -34.05
C LYS A 363 -17.33 6.11 -34.14
N ARG A 364 -16.93 6.77 -35.24
CA ARG A 364 -15.55 7.14 -35.49
C ARG A 364 -15.24 8.51 -34.91
N TYR A 365 -14.09 8.61 -34.22
CA TYR A 365 -13.61 9.82 -33.59
C TYR A 365 -12.12 10.03 -33.89
N GLN A 366 -11.69 11.28 -33.79
CA GLN A 366 -10.30 11.70 -33.94
C GLN A 366 -9.89 12.54 -32.71
N LYS A 367 -8.65 12.41 -32.27
CA LYS A 367 -8.13 13.29 -31.22
C LYS A 367 -8.09 14.73 -31.69
N LYS A 368 -8.51 15.66 -30.84
CA LYS A 368 -8.38 17.11 -31.07
C LYS A 368 -6.93 17.53 -30.94
N ASP A 369 -6.59 18.67 -31.55
CA ASP A 369 -5.27 19.29 -31.47
C ASP A 369 -5.11 20.03 -30.11
N ILE A 370 -5.03 19.25 -29.01
CA ILE A 370 -4.88 19.75 -27.66
C ILE A 370 -3.44 19.47 -27.23
N ILE A 371 -2.80 20.48 -26.64
CA ILE A 371 -1.46 20.32 -26.05
C ILE A 371 -1.60 19.53 -24.75
N VAL A 372 -0.90 18.40 -24.67
CA VAL A 372 -0.83 17.51 -23.51
C VAL A 372 0.62 17.28 -23.11
N GLY A 373 0.83 16.68 -21.94
CA GLY A 373 2.17 16.37 -21.43
C GLY A 373 2.66 15.00 -21.81
N VAL A 374 3.97 14.85 -21.86
CA VAL A 374 4.66 13.55 -21.98
C VAL A 374 5.98 13.60 -21.23
N THR A 375 6.34 12.51 -20.54
CA THR A 375 7.66 12.33 -19.91
C THR A 375 8.25 11.00 -20.35
N ASP A 376 9.58 10.94 -20.51
CA ASP A 376 10.31 9.68 -20.62
C ASP A 376 10.66 9.20 -19.20
N ALA A 377 10.32 7.96 -18.86
CA ALA A 377 10.60 7.41 -17.54
C ALA A 377 12.11 7.38 -17.22
N CYS A 378 12.94 7.15 -18.25
CA CYS A 378 14.40 7.11 -18.11
C CYS A 378 15.03 8.49 -17.89
N ASP A 379 14.30 9.60 -18.09
CA ASP A 379 14.80 10.96 -17.81
C ASP A 379 14.96 11.22 -16.30
N PHE A 380 14.34 10.40 -15.41
CA PHE A 380 14.32 10.67 -13.96
C PHE A 380 14.34 9.42 -13.06
N ILE A 381 14.22 8.22 -13.62
CA ILE A 381 14.30 6.96 -12.84
C ILE A 381 15.19 5.98 -13.60
N GLU A 382 16.05 5.28 -12.87
CA GLU A 382 16.97 4.30 -13.43
C GLU A 382 16.22 3.12 -14.06
N LYS A 383 16.74 2.65 -15.20
CA LYS A 383 16.22 1.49 -15.91
C LYS A 383 16.28 0.23 -15.02
N GLY A 384 15.20 -0.52 -15.02
CA GLY A 384 15.06 -1.73 -14.22
C GLY A 384 14.34 -1.50 -12.89
N THR A 385 14.15 -0.25 -12.46
CA THR A 385 13.47 0.10 -11.21
C THR A 385 11.98 -0.26 -11.28
N PRO A 386 11.44 -1.02 -10.31
CA PRO A 386 10.00 -1.19 -10.15
C PRO A 386 9.38 0.11 -9.63
N ILE A 387 8.30 0.56 -10.26
CA ILE A 387 7.64 1.83 -9.97
C ILE A 387 6.15 1.66 -9.77
N LEU A 388 5.55 2.55 -8.98
CA LEU A 388 4.12 2.73 -8.83
C LEU A 388 3.72 4.05 -9.50
N VAL A 389 2.94 3.97 -10.54
CA VAL A 389 2.33 5.15 -11.20
C VAL A 389 0.95 5.37 -10.61
N ARG A 390 0.73 6.54 -10.01
CA ARG A 390 -0.59 6.90 -9.47
C ARG A 390 -1.42 7.55 -10.56
N THR A 391 -2.52 6.89 -10.93
CA THR A 391 -3.46 7.36 -11.95
C THR A 391 -4.83 7.68 -11.33
N LEU A 392 -5.67 8.41 -12.05
CA LEU A 392 -7.04 8.71 -11.60
C LEU A 392 -7.91 7.45 -11.53
N GLU A 393 -7.57 6.41 -12.29
CA GLU A 393 -8.25 5.12 -12.34
C GLU A 393 -7.66 4.09 -11.36
N GLY A 394 -6.63 4.47 -10.61
CA GLY A 394 -5.95 3.63 -9.63
C GLY A 394 -4.45 3.48 -9.89
N ASP A 395 -3.76 2.81 -9.01
CA ASP A 395 -2.31 2.65 -9.05
C ASP A 395 -1.89 1.55 -10.03
N VAL A 396 -0.87 1.83 -10.86
CA VAL A 396 -0.29 0.89 -11.83
C VAL A 396 1.17 0.61 -11.47
N ASN A 397 1.50 -0.68 -11.25
CA ASN A 397 2.88 -1.11 -11.05
C ASN A 397 3.53 -1.43 -12.40
N LEU A 398 4.67 -0.83 -12.65
CA LEU A 398 5.46 -1.01 -13.86
C LEU A 398 6.93 -1.22 -13.50
N LYS A 399 7.73 -1.54 -14.50
CA LYS A 399 9.18 -1.53 -14.41
C LYS A 399 9.73 -0.55 -15.46
N VAL A 400 10.67 0.30 -15.08
CA VAL A 400 11.27 1.26 -16.02
C VAL A 400 12.06 0.51 -17.08
N GLU A 401 11.72 0.74 -18.34
CA GLU A 401 12.35 0.16 -19.52
C GLU A 401 12.59 1.24 -20.57
N ASP A 402 13.53 1.00 -21.49
CA ASP A 402 13.76 1.91 -22.62
C ASP A 402 12.48 2.13 -23.41
N GLY A 403 12.15 3.39 -23.68
CA GLY A 403 10.96 3.77 -24.42
C GLY A 403 9.65 3.68 -23.63
N LEU A 404 9.70 3.59 -22.28
CA LEU A 404 8.53 3.77 -21.44
C LEU A 404 8.29 5.27 -21.24
N TYR A 405 7.20 5.78 -21.81
CA TYR A 405 6.76 7.16 -21.65
C TYR A 405 5.49 7.22 -20.81
N PHE A 406 5.25 8.35 -20.14
CA PHE A 406 3.99 8.66 -19.48
C PHE A 406 3.34 9.83 -20.16
N MET A 407 2.13 9.63 -20.70
CA MET A 407 1.27 10.71 -21.15
C MET A 407 0.58 11.35 -19.95
N ILE A 408 0.49 12.66 -19.95
CA ILE A 408 -0.21 13.45 -18.93
C ILE A 408 -1.29 14.24 -19.63
N GLY A 409 -2.54 13.90 -19.34
CA GLY A 409 -3.70 14.54 -19.96
C GLY A 409 -4.10 15.85 -19.29
N ILE A 410 -5.19 16.46 -19.78
CA ILE A 410 -5.62 17.81 -19.41
C ILE A 410 -6.14 17.95 -17.97
N GLU A 411 -6.56 16.85 -17.33
CA GLU A 411 -7.01 16.80 -15.93
C GLU A 411 -5.99 16.11 -15.01
N GLY A 412 -4.78 15.82 -15.51
CA GLY A 412 -3.73 15.13 -14.76
C GLY A 412 -3.84 13.61 -14.81
N GLU A 413 -4.70 13.06 -15.67
CA GLU A 413 -4.74 11.64 -15.94
C GLU A 413 -3.41 11.18 -16.54
N VAL A 414 -2.89 10.03 -16.06
CA VAL A 414 -1.61 9.48 -16.50
C VAL A 414 -1.79 8.08 -17.03
N TYR A 415 -1.20 7.82 -18.18
CA TYR A 415 -1.14 6.47 -18.74
C TYR A 415 0.21 6.20 -19.41
N PRO A 416 0.71 4.95 -19.32
CA PRO A 416 1.96 4.58 -19.97
C PRO A 416 1.75 4.43 -21.48
N ILE A 417 2.79 4.78 -22.24
CA ILE A 417 2.82 4.59 -23.69
C ILE A 417 4.22 4.18 -24.12
N ARG A 418 4.34 3.27 -25.10
CA ARG A 418 5.63 2.94 -25.69
C ARG A 418 6.06 4.04 -26.67
N LYS A 419 7.35 4.29 -26.76
CA LYS A 419 7.95 5.32 -27.61
C LYS A 419 7.49 5.21 -29.07
N GLU A 420 7.48 4.01 -29.64
CA GLU A 420 7.08 3.78 -31.02
C GLU A 420 5.61 4.15 -31.26
N LYS A 421 4.75 3.89 -30.26
CA LYS A 421 3.33 4.28 -30.30
C LYS A 421 3.18 5.79 -30.17
N PHE A 422 3.97 6.41 -29.29
CA PHE A 422 4.00 7.86 -29.11
C PHE A 422 4.38 8.57 -30.42
N GLU A 423 5.49 8.19 -31.06
CA GLU A 423 5.99 8.79 -32.29
C GLU A 423 5.01 8.70 -33.48
N ARG A 424 4.16 7.68 -33.53
CA ARG A 424 3.08 7.56 -34.52
C ARG A 424 1.87 8.44 -34.22
N THR A 425 1.57 8.65 -32.94
CA THR A 425 0.30 9.25 -32.48
C THR A 425 0.45 10.72 -32.11
N TYR A 426 1.64 11.12 -31.65
CA TYR A 426 1.93 12.46 -31.14
C TYR A 426 3.20 13.04 -31.77
N LYS A 427 3.31 14.36 -31.69
CA LYS A 427 4.52 15.12 -32.05
C LYS A 427 4.77 16.17 -30.97
N TYR A 428 6.06 16.40 -30.65
CA TYR A 428 6.45 17.47 -29.74
C TYR A 428 6.08 18.84 -30.33
N VAL A 429 5.66 19.75 -29.46
CA VAL A 429 5.34 21.14 -29.80
C VAL A 429 5.81 22.06 -28.70
N GLU A 430 6.09 23.32 -29.03
CA GLU A 430 6.28 24.37 -28.07
C GLU A 430 4.91 24.97 -27.71
N GLY A 431 4.62 25.15 -26.43
CA GLY A 431 3.38 25.74 -25.96
C GLY A 431 3.06 25.28 -24.54
N GLU A 432 2.24 26.05 -23.85
CA GLU A 432 1.77 25.67 -22.53
C GLU A 432 0.46 24.86 -22.65
N PRO A 433 0.35 23.70 -21.99
CA PRO A 433 -0.88 22.94 -21.98
C PRO A 433 -1.94 23.62 -21.11
N ASP A 434 -3.18 23.64 -21.59
CA ASP A 434 -4.33 24.08 -20.80
C ASP A 434 -4.78 22.94 -19.87
N MET A 435 -4.06 22.78 -18.77
CA MET A 435 -4.30 21.72 -17.79
C MET A 435 -4.96 22.26 -16.53
N VAL A 436 -6.07 21.66 -16.14
CA VAL A 436 -6.75 21.91 -14.86
C VAL A 436 -6.68 20.65 -14.05
N MET A 437 -5.75 20.59 -13.08
CA MET A 437 -5.50 19.41 -12.28
C MET A 437 -5.87 19.64 -10.82
N GLU A 438 -6.67 18.74 -10.27
CA GLU A 438 -6.90 18.65 -8.83
C GLU A 438 -5.71 17.98 -8.12
N TYR A 439 -5.04 17.06 -8.79
CA TYR A 439 -3.88 16.31 -8.29
C TYR A 439 -2.74 16.34 -9.30
N ALA A 440 -1.54 16.73 -8.86
CA ALA A 440 -0.35 16.65 -9.69
C ALA A 440 0.15 15.19 -9.77
N PRO A 441 0.24 14.59 -10.98
CA PRO A 441 0.56 13.18 -11.13
C PRO A 441 1.98 12.86 -10.67
N THR A 442 2.12 11.69 -10.00
CA THR A 442 3.37 11.24 -9.42
C THR A 442 3.70 9.80 -9.80
N VAL A 443 5.00 9.51 -9.81
CA VAL A 443 5.54 8.14 -9.89
C VAL A 443 6.38 7.89 -8.65
N ARG A 444 6.15 6.76 -7.99
CA ARG A 444 6.93 6.32 -6.84
C ARG A 444 7.90 5.21 -7.27
N ASP A 445 9.15 5.38 -6.89
CA ASP A 445 10.14 4.32 -6.92
C ASP A 445 9.90 3.34 -5.77
N ASN A 446 9.68 2.07 -6.07
CA ASN A 446 9.38 1.05 -5.07
C ASN A 446 10.64 0.47 -4.40
N ILE A 447 11.83 0.88 -4.83
CA ILE A 447 13.11 0.48 -4.19
C ILE A 447 13.47 1.47 -3.08
N CYS A 448 13.54 2.78 -3.44
CA CYS A 448 13.98 3.80 -2.49
C CYS A 448 12.81 4.62 -1.88
N GLY A 449 11.58 4.46 -2.37
CA GLY A 449 10.40 5.17 -1.90
C GLY A 449 10.28 6.61 -2.39
N ASN A 450 11.19 7.07 -3.25
CA ASN A 450 11.15 8.41 -3.81
C ASN A 450 9.91 8.65 -4.64
N VAL A 451 9.32 9.83 -4.51
CA VAL A 451 8.16 10.26 -5.29
C VAL A 451 8.57 11.37 -6.26
N TYR A 452 8.42 11.10 -7.55
CA TYR A 452 8.73 12.02 -8.63
C TYR A 452 7.45 12.68 -9.13
N GLN A 453 7.42 14.01 -9.14
CA GLN A 453 6.33 14.77 -9.75
C GLN A 453 6.55 14.84 -11.26
N LEU A 454 5.70 14.22 -12.05
CA LEU A 454 5.86 14.13 -13.51
C LEU A 454 5.91 15.48 -14.20
N MET A 455 5.21 16.48 -13.65
CA MET A 455 5.19 17.84 -14.18
C MET A 455 6.57 18.50 -14.29
N LYS A 456 7.53 18.08 -13.47
CA LYS A 456 8.91 18.63 -13.50
C LYS A 456 9.71 18.17 -14.72
N TYR A 457 9.34 17.02 -15.29
CA TYR A 457 10.04 16.39 -16.42
C TYR A 457 9.22 16.43 -17.71
N MET A 458 8.07 17.10 -17.65
CA MET A 458 7.10 17.12 -18.74
C MET A 458 7.61 17.92 -19.94
N LYS A 459 7.48 17.29 -21.11
CA LYS A 459 7.55 17.92 -22.44
C LYS A 459 6.14 18.04 -23.02
N THR A 460 5.90 18.98 -23.89
CA THR A 460 4.58 19.19 -24.50
C THR A 460 4.49 18.56 -25.88
N CYS A 461 3.31 17.99 -26.16
CA CYS A 461 3.03 17.35 -27.42
C CYS A 461 1.55 17.52 -27.83
N VAL A 462 1.27 17.32 -29.12
CA VAL A 462 -0.08 17.26 -29.67
C VAL A 462 -0.27 15.99 -30.47
N ALA A 463 -1.52 15.55 -30.65
CA ALA A 463 -1.84 14.44 -31.52
C ALA A 463 -1.48 14.79 -32.98
N THR A 464 -0.98 13.80 -33.73
CA THR A 464 -0.66 13.99 -35.19
C THR A 464 -1.92 14.10 -36.05
N GLY A 465 -3.08 13.74 -35.52
CA GLY A 465 -4.34 13.69 -36.24
C GLY A 465 -4.45 12.53 -37.26
N GLN A 466 -3.45 11.64 -37.29
CA GLN A 466 -3.44 10.51 -38.23
C GLN A 466 -4.13 9.25 -37.65
N SER A 467 -4.38 9.21 -36.36
CA SER A 467 -5.00 8.06 -35.70
C SER A 467 -6.46 8.35 -35.37
N THR A 468 -7.33 7.46 -35.84
CA THR A 468 -8.75 7.45 -35.50
C THR A 468 -9.05 6.35 -34.50
N VAL A 469 -10.11 6.54 -33.72
CA VAL A 469 -10.64 5.56 -32.76
C VAL A 469 -12.12 5.34 -33.05
N LEU A 470 -12.59 4.16 -32.71
CA LEU A 470 -14.01 3.82 -32.67
C LEU A 470 -14.46 3.92 -31.22
N ALA A 471 -15.60 4.52 -30.94
CA ALA A 471 -16.08 4.65 -29.57
C ALA A 471 -17.61 4.57 -29.48
N LYS A 472 -18.07 4.13 -28.30
CA LYS A 472 -19.49 4.17 -27.90
C LYS A 472 -19.61 4.58 -26.45
N GLU A 473 -20.74 5.22 -26.12
CA GLU A 473 -21.12 5.50 -24.74
C GLU A 473 -21.47 4.18 -24.03
N LEU A 474 -21.02 4.03 -22.79
CA LEU A 474 -21.29 2.85 -21.96
C LEU A 474 -22.72 2.89 -21.42
N GLU A 475 -23.50 1.85 -21.68
CA GLU A 475 -24.85 1.68 -21.16
C GLU A 475 -24.85 1.13 -19.72
N LYS A 476 -23.78 0.48 -19.30
CA LYS A 476 -23.55 -0.08 -17.97
C LYS A 476 -22.06 0.07 -17.58
N ASN A 477 -21.75 -0.14 -16.30
CA ASN A 477 -20.38 -0.11 -15.83
C ASN A 477 -19.56 -1.25 -16.44
N VAL A 478 -18.28 -1.01 -16.71
CA VAL A 478 -17.36 -2.02 -17.26
C VAL A 478 -16.05 -2.06 -16.46
N LYS A 479 -15.41 -3.22 -16.49
CA LYS A 479 -14.02 -3.42 -16.05
C LYS A 479 -13.23 -3.91 -17.26
N VAL A 480 -12.29 -3.11 -17.76
CA VAL A 480 -11.51 -3.42 -18.97
C VAL A 480 -10.10 -3.82 -18.57
N PHE A 481 -9.76 -5.07 -18.81
CA PHE A 481 -8.38 -5.55 -18.80
C PHE A 481 -7.77 -5.27 -20.17
N THR A 482 -6.82 -4.34 -20.20
CA THR A 482 -6.25 -3.86 -21.47
C THR A 482 -5.28 -4.88 -22.06
N SER A 483 -4.95 -4.73 -23.34
CA SER A 483 -3.99 -5.62 -24.01
C SER A 483 -2.57 -5.49 -23.46
N TRP A 484 -2.22 -4.36 -22.87
CA TRP A 484 -0.90 -4.10 -22.27
C TRP A 484 -0.82 -4.41 -20.78
N ASP A 485 -1.96 -4.52 -20.07
CA ASP A 485 -2.00 -4.94 -18.66
C ASP A 485 -3.23 -5.84 -18.40
N GLU A 486 -3.00 -7.13 -18.35
CA GLU A 486 -4.04 -8.13 -18.04
C GLU A 486 -4.15 -8.41 -16.53
N THR A 487 -3.30 -7.81 -15.71
CA THR A 487 -3.30 -8.03 -14.26
C THR A 487 -4.25 -7.10 -13.54
N LYS A 488 -4.54 -5.93 -14.11
CA LYS A 488 -5.42 -4.92 -13.55
C LYS A 488 -6.44 -4.44 -14.57
N TYR A 489 -7.60 -4.04 -14.08
CA TYR A 489 -8.63 -3.44 -14.92
C TYR A 489 -8.68 -1.92 -14.77
N TYR A 490 -9.10 -1.28 -15.84
CA TYR A 490 -9.54 0.10 -15.86
C TYR A 490 -11.07 0.13 -15.78
N ARG A 491 -11.60 0.99 -14.90
CA ARG A 491 -13.03 1.07 -14.61
C ARG A 491 -13.70 2.14 -15.47
N GLY A 492 -14.75 1.76 -16.21
CA GLY A 492 -15.65 2.69 -16.89
C GLY A 492 -17.03 2.67 -16.23
N LEU A 493 -17.60 3.83 -15.98
CA LEU A 493 -18.94 3.98 -15.48
C LEU A 493 -19.94 4.15 -16.62
N LYS A 494 -21.21 3.84 -16.35
CA LYS A 494 -22.29 4.14 -17.29
C LYS A 494 -22.25 5.63 -17.68
N GLY A 495 -22.26 5.90 -18.99
CA GLY A 495 -22.12 7.24 -19.55
C GLY A 495 -20.70 7.61 -19.97
N ASP A 496 -19.68 6.90 -19.51
CA ASP A 496 -18.31 7.01 -20.02
C ASP A 496 -18.21 6.40 -21.41
N PHE A 497 -17.05 6.46 -22.03
CA PHE A 497 -16.84 5.94 -23.39
C PHE A 497 -15.92 4.72 -23.39
N LEU A 498 -16.38 3.64 -24.04
CA LEU A 498 -15.52 2.56 -24.47
C LEU A 498 -14.86 3.00 -25.78
N VAL A 499 -13.54 2.98 -25.79
CA VAL A 499 -12.72 3.45 -26.91
C VAL A 499 -11.88 2.29 -27.43
N VAL A 500 -11.83 2.14 -28.75
CA VAL A 500 -11.08 1.10 -29.44
C VAL A 500 -10.27 1.75 -30.55
N ARG A 501 -9.03 1.39 -30.70
CA ARG A 501 -8.24 1.87 -31.83
C ARG A 501 -8.69 1.19 -33.13
N GLU A 502 -8.81 1.97 -34.18
CA GLU A 502 -9.24 1.46 -35.48
C GLU A 502 -8.17 0.57 -36.15
N ASP A 503 -6.90 0.81 -35.85
CA ASP A 503 -5.76 0.04 -36.37
C ASP A 503 -5.38 -1.17 -35.46
N ASP A 504 -5.99 -1.29 -34.27
CA ASP A 504 -5.80 -2.41 -33.34
C ASP A 504 -7.08 -2.60 -32.51
N LEU A 505 -7.94 -3.51 -32.92
CA LEU A 505 -9.22 -3.77 -32.25
C LEU A 505 -9.09 -4.39 -30.86
N HIS A 506 -7.89 -4.81 -30.46
CA HIS A 506 -7.59 -5.27 -29.10
C HIS A 506 -7.00 -4.17 -28.21
N ASP A 507 -6.75 -2.97 -28.73
CA ASP A 507 -6.40 -1.80 -27.92
C ASP A 507 -7.70 -1.11 -27.45
N ILE A 508 -8.36 -1.75 -26.45
CA ILE A 508 -9.63 -1.32 -25.86
C ILE A 508 -9.35 -0.66 -24.52
N TYR A 509 -9.91 0.51 -24.28
CA TYR A 509 -9.81 1.26 -23.04
C TYR A 509 -11.06 2.11 -22.79
N VAL A 510 -11.15 2.67 -21.60
CA VAL A 510 -12.25 3.54 -21.19
C VAL A 510 -11.77 4.98 -21.03
N VAL A 511 -12.66 5.93 -21.35
CA VAL A 511 -12.41 7.36 -21.16
C VAL A 511 -13.66 7.97 -20.52
N ARG A 512 -13.46 8.72 -19.46
CA ARG A 512 -14.56 9.46 -18.80
C ARG A 512 -15.23 10.38 -19.82
N ARG A 513 -16.57 10.51 -19.70
CA ARG A 513 -17.40 11.29 -20.61
C ARG A 513 -16.89 12.72 -20.82
N ASP A 514 -16.58 13.41 -19.75
CA ASP A 514 -16.12 14.81 -19.77
C ASP A 514 -14.76 14.96 -20.46
N ILE A 515 -13.81 14.05 -20.19
CA ILE A 515 -12.51 13.99 -20.84
C ILE A 515 -12.67 13.63 -22.32
N PHE A 516 -13.56 12.67 -22.64
CA PHE A 516 -13.78 12.24 -24.01
C PHE A 516 -14.20 13.40 -24.90
N PHE A 517 -15.20 14.17 -24.53
CA PHE A 517 -15.66 15.31 -25.32
C PHE A 517 -14.69 16.49 -25.36
N LYS A 518 -13.80 16.61 -24.35
CA LYS A 518 -12.71 17.59 -24.42
C LYS A 518 -11.63 17.16 -25.42
N THR A 519 -11.31 15.87 -25.49
CA THR A 519 -10.13 15.35 -26.20
C THR A 519 -10.42 14.75 -27.59
N TYR A 520 -11.67 14.37 -27.87
CA TYR A 520 -12.08 13.76 -29.16
C TYR A 520 -13.16 14.57 -29.86
N LYS A 521 -13.19 14.46 -31.18
CA LYS A 521 -14.25 14.98 -32.09
C LYS A 521 -14.74 13.86 -32.99
N GLU A 522 -16.05 13.80 -33.26
CA GLU A 522 -16.66 12.86 -34.24
C GLU A 522 -16.23 13.23 -35.65
N VAL A 523 -15.94 12.25 -36.53
CA VAL A 523 -15.48 12.41 -37.91
C VAL A 523 -16.24 11.51 -38.85
#